data_78a04c298248b270eebe840c3e0d37ff
#
_entry.id   78a04c298248b270eebe840c3e0d37ff
#
_cell.length_a   1.000
_cell.length_b   1.000
_cell.length_c   1.000
_cell.angle_alpha   90.00
_cell.angle_beta   90.00
_cell.angle_gamma   90.00
#
_symmetry.space_group_name_H-M   'P 1'
#
loop_
_entity.id
_entity.type
_entity.pdbx_description
1 polymer ?
#
loop_
_entity_poly.entity_id
_entity_poly.type
_entity_poly.pdbx_seq_one_letter_code
_entity_poly.pdbx_strand_id
1 'polypeptide(L)'
;MPYYDKDKLKAALTLEDYFNLLTLFGGEPQYMPFGIICSTICHNPPGVGSRKLYYYKNSNLFRCYTGCEDPSFDIYILVQKVMLIQKGRTLSWGEALQWVAGWKGYAPDVTDESLGGFTEDWTIFQNYERIKDIELINPHKMLKKYPRDILYRFNYDVKIRPWLNDG
;
A
#
# COMPACT_ATOMS: atom_id res chain seq x y z
N MET A 1 -0.41 4.99 -15.35
CA MET A 1 -0.64 4.74 -13.91
C MET A 1 -1.90 3.90 -13.77
N PRO A 2 -1.93 2.87 -12.91
CA PRO A 2 -3.15 2.08 -12.72
C PRO A 2 -4.27 2.98 -12.19
N TYR A 3 -5.44 2.83 -12.77
CA TYR A 3 -6.63 3.55 -12.36
C TYR A 3 -7.37 2.77 -11.27
N TYR A 4 -7.75 3.45 -10.21
CA TYR A 4 -8.56 2.90 -9.12
C TYR A 4 -9.76 3.81 -8.90
N ASP A 5 -10.94 3.23 -8.89
CA ASP A 5 -12.15 3.92 -8.48
C ASP A 5 -12.17 4.03 -6.94
N LYS A 6 -12.10 5.26 -6.45
CA LYS A 6 -12.05 5.56 -5.01
C LYS A 6 -13.25 5.03 -4.24
N ASP A 7 -14.44 5.07 -4.87
CA ASP A 7 -15.69 4.73 -4.20
C ASP A 7 -15.86 3.21 -4.15
N LYS A 8 -15.46 2.50 -5.21
CA LYS A 8 -15.41 1.04 -5.22
C LYS A 8 -14.38 0.51 -4.23
N LEU A 9 -13.19 1.10 -4.19
CA LEU A 9 -12.18 0.71 -3.21
C LEU A 9 -12.68 0.94 -1.77
N LYS A 10 -13.32 2.08 -1.49
CA LYS A 10 -13.94 2.33 -0.19
C LYS A 10 -15.04 1.32 0.16
N ALA A 11 -15.85 0.95 -0.81
CA ALA A 11 -16.92 -0.06 -0.61
C ALA A 11 -16.36 -1.47 -0.36
N ALA A 12 -15.17 -1.77 -0.88
CA ALA A 12 -14.48 -3.05 -0.68
C ALA A 12 -13.79 -3.16 0.70
N LEU A 13 -13.66 -2.05 1.44
CA LEU A 13 -13.05 -2.03 2.77
C LEU A 13 -14.09 -2.39 3.84
N THR A 14 -13.75 -3.38 4.66
CA THR A 14 -14.53 -3.81 5.81
C THR A 14 -14.14 -3.06 7.08
N LEU A 15 -14.95 -3.15 8.14
CA LEU A 15 -14.61 -2.59 9.44
C LEU A 15 -13.31 -3.18 10.00
N GLU A 16 -13.05 -4.44 9.72
CA GLU A 16 -11.83 -5.14 10.11
C GLU A 16 -10.60 -4.59 9.36
N ASP A 17 -10.74 -4.25 8.09
CA ASP A 17 -9.67 -3.60 7.33
C ASP A 17 -9.30 -2.25 7.98
N TYR A 18 -10.27 -1.44 8.34
CA TYR A 18 -10.00 -0.18 9.05
C TYR A 18 -9.31 -0.42 10.40
N PHE A 19 -9.72 -1.46 11.13
CA PHE A 19 -9.07 -1.82 12.39
C PHE A 19 -7.61 -2.24 12.17
N ASN A 20 -7.36 -3.10 11.19
CA ASN A 20 -6.03 -3.58 10.86
C ASN A 20 -5.12 -2.45 10.37
N LEU A 21 -5.64 -1.53 9.57
CA LEU A 21 -4.91 -0.34 9.12
C LEU A 21 -4.50 0.56 10.29
N LEU A 22 -5.42 0.83 11.20
CA LEU A 22 -5.14 1.64 12.40
C LEU A 22 -4.12 0.96 13.31
N THR A 23 -4.18 -0.37 13.44
CA THR A 23 -3.19 -1.16 14.17
C THR A 23 -1.81 -1.06 13.51
N LEU A 24 -1.75 -1.19 12.17
CA LEU A 24 -0.52 -1.06 11.40
C LEU A 24 0.15 0.30 11.63
N PHE A 25 -0.64 1.35 11.76
CA PHE A 25 -0.16 2.70 12.04
C PHE A 25 0.10 2.99 13.53
N GLY A 26 -0.04 1.99 14.40
CA GLY A 26 0.20 2.13 15.84
C GLY A 26 -0.86 2.95 16.58
N GLY A 27 -2.10 2.95 16.07
CA GLY A 27 -3.20 3.72 16.64
C GLY A 27 -3.87 3.06 17.85
N GLU A 28 -3.54 1.82 18.19
CA GLU A 28 -4.17 1.05 19.27
C GLU A 28 -5.72 1.08 19.20
N PRO A 29 -6.32 0.60 18.09
CA PRO A 29 -7.75 0.73 17.88
C PRO A 29 -8.56 -0.14 18.84
N GLN A 30 -9.78 0.31 19.12
CA GLN A 30 -10.80 -0.44 19.89
C GLN A 30 -12.13 -0.36 19.15
N TYR A 31 -12.85 -1.48 19.09
CA TYR A 31 -14.20 -1.52 18.56
C TYR A 31 -15.19 -0.80 19.47
N MET A 32 -16.07 -0.04 18.85
CA MET A 32 -17.18 0.68 19.48
C MET A 32 -18.47 0.41 18.70
N PRO A 33 -19.66 0.60 19.30
CA PRO A 33 -20.93 0.38 18.58
C PRO A 33 -21.08 1.20 17.30
N PHE A 34 -20.48 2.40 17.26
CA PHE A 34 -20.51 3.30 16.09
C PHE A 34 -19.38 3.02 15.07
N GLY A 35 -18.36 2.25 15.44
CA GLY A 35 -17.20 1.97 14.60
C GLY A 35 -15.93 1.67 15.39
N ILE A 36 -14.92 2.54 15.32
CA ILE A 36 -13.61 2.35 15.97
C ILE A 36 -13.18 3.65 16.63
N ILE A 37 -12.55 3.55 17.81
CA ILE A 37 -11.81 4.63 18.46
C ILE A 37 -10.33 4.25 18.50
N CYS A 38 -9.43 5.22 18.28
CA CYS A 38 -8.00 5.00 18.37
C CYS A 38 -7.23 6.25 18.79
N SER A 39 -5.93 6.09 19.01
CA SER A 39 -5.02 7.21 19.28
C SER A 39 -4.94 8.16 18.09
N THR A 40 -4.65 9.43 18.35
CA THR A 40 -4.65 10.52 17.34
C THR A 40 -3.43 10.49 16.42
N ILE A 41 -3.22 9.37 15.74
CA ILE A 41 -2.12 9.13 14.79
C ILE A 41 -2.12 10.06 13.57
N CYS A 42 -3.22 10.77 13.35
CA CYS A 42 -3.36 11.75 12.26
C CYS A 42 -2.49 13.00 12.44
N HIS A 43 -2.00 13.27 13.65
CA HIS A 43 -1.11 14.40 13.96
C HIS A 43 -0.11 14.11 15.08
N ASN A 44 -0.07 12.88 15.58
CA ASN A 44 0.89 12.44 16.58
C ASN A 44 1.64 11.19 16.13
N PRO A 45 2.89 10.99 16.55
CA PRO A 45 3.59 9.72 16.39
C PRO A 45 2.86 8.56 17.11
N PRO A 46 3.12 7.29 16.72
CA PRO A 46 2.62 6.13 17.41
C PRO A 46 2.94 6.15 18.92
N GLY A 47 1.97 5.78 19.74
CA GLY A 47 2.15 5.75 21.19
C GLY A 47 2.11 7.11 21.89
N VAL A 48 1.97 8.23 21.15
CA VAL A 48 1.96 9.59 21.68
C VAL A 48 0.66 10.26 21.34
N GLY A 49 -0.41 10.03 21.79
CA GLY A 49 -1.66 10.68 21.43
C GLY A 49 -2.82 10.29 22.35
N SER A 50 -3.79 11.16 22.45
CA SER A 50 -5.02 10.83 23.15
C SER A 50 -5.92 9.96 22.29
N ARG A 51 -6.77 9.16 22.88
CA ARG A 51 -7.77 8.35 22.17
C ARG A 51 -8.96 9.20 21.74
N LYS A 52 -8.74 10.07 20.73
CA LYS A 52 -9.75 11.01 20.23
C LYS A 52 -9.81 11.05 18.69
N LEU A 53 -9.34 10.00 18.05
CA LEU A 53 -9.59 9.73 16.63
C LEU A 53 -10.65 8.64 16.52
N TYR A 54 -11.76 8.97 15.87
CA TYR A 54 -12.95 8.12 15.74
C TYR A 54 -13.16 7.78 14.27
N TYR A 55 -13.45 6.53 13.98
CA TYR A 55 -13.95 6.08 12.69
C TYR A 55 -15.43 5.74 12.81
N TYR A 56 -16.25 6.33 11.97
CA TYR A 56 -17.70 6.11 11.92
C TYR A 56 -18.07 5.24 10.73
N LYS A 57 -18.54 4.01 11.01
CA LYS A 57 -18.90 3.03 9.97
C LYS A 57 -20.04 3.48 9.05
N ASN A 58 -20.96 4.35 9.53
CA ASN A 58 -22.11 4.81 8.76
C ASN A 58 -21.74 5.86 7.70
N SER A 59 -20.73 6.66 7.96
CA SER A 59 -20.25 7.70 7.04
C SER A 59 -18.97 7.33 6.31
N ASN A 60 -18.30 6.25 6.73
CA ASN A 60 -16.96 5.88 6.27
C ASN A 60 -15.94 7.03 6.41
N LEU A 61 -16.06 7.81 7.49
CA LEU A 61 -15.19 8.94 7.79
C LEU A 61 -14.53 8.79 9.15
N PHE A 62 -13.31 9.30 9.21
CA PHE A 62 -12.62 9.57 10.46
C PHE A 62 -12.99 10.96 10.99
N ARG A 63 -13.00 11.10 12.31
CA ARG A 63 -13.13 12.40 12.96
C ARG A 63 -12.12 12.50 14.11
N CYS A 64 -11.27 13.50 14.01
CA CYS A 64 -10.34 13.88 15.08
C CYS A 64 -10.96 14.99 15.94
N TYR A 65 -10.99 14.78 17.26
CA TYR A 65 -11.52 15.76 18.20
C TYR A 65 -10.45 16.62 18.86
N THR A 66 -9.19 16.51 18.38
CA THR A 66 -8.08 17.32 18.91
C THR A 66 -7.06 17.60 17.80
N GLY A 67 -6.73 18.87 17.57
CA GLY A 67 -5.52 19.30 16.86
C GLY A 67 -5.51 19.22 15.33
N CYS A 68 -6.52 18.67 14.67
CA CYS A 68 -6.60 18.71 13.22
C CYS A 68 -7.41 19.93 12.76
N GLU A 69 -6.87 20.70 11.79
CA GLU A 69 -7.58 21.81 11.13
C GLU A 69 -8.86 21.29 10.47
N ASP A 70 -8.73 20.22 9.67
CA ASP A 70 -9.86 19.48 9.13
C ASP A 70 -10.17 18.30 10.05
N PRO A 71 -11.20 18.39 10.89
CA PRO A 71 -11.49 17.36 11.88
C PRO A 71 -12.09 16.09 11.27
N SER A 72 -12.68 16.17 10.07
CA SER A 72 -13.33 15.04 9.39
C SER A 72 -12.65 14.74 8.07
N PHE A 73 -12.22 13.49 7.87
CA PHE A 73 -11.48 13.08 6.68
C PHE A 73 -11.69 11.59 6.37
N ASP A 74 -11.36 11.20 5.16
CA ASP A 74 -11.46 9.82 4.73
C ASP A 74 -10.15 9.04 4.94
N ILE A 75 -10.13 7.78 4.53
CA ILE A 75 -8.98 6.88 4.66
C ILE A 75 -7.76 7.40 3.89
N TYR A 76 -7.95 8.03 2.73
CA TYR A 76 -6.85 8.50 1.90
C TYR A 76 -6.13 9.68 2.56
N ILE A 77 -6.90 10.60 3.12
CA ILE A 77 -6.36 11.71 3.90
C ILE A 77 -5.72 11.21 5.20
N LEU A 78 -6.29 10.19 5.86
CA LEU A 78 -5.64 9.57 7.01
C LEU A 78 -4.24 9.05 6.64
N VAL A 79 -4.13 8.30 5.53
CA VAL A 79 -2.85 7.77 5.05
C VAL A 79 -1.85 8.90 4.75
N GLN A 80 -2.28 9.97 4.09
CA GLN A 80 -1.42 11.15 3.84
C GLN A 80 -0.88 11.75 5.14
N LYS A 81 -1.77 11.99 6.12
CA LYS A 81 -1.40 12.54 7.44
C LYS A 81 -0.41 11.63 8.18
N VAL A 82 -0.70 10.34 8.24
CA VAL A 82 0.16 9.36 8.94
C VAL A 82 1.52 9.23 8.27
N MET A 83 1.57 9.18 6.94
CA MET A 83 2.83 9.10 6.20
C MET A 83 3.68 10.35 6.39
N LEU A 84 3.06 11.53 6.45
CA LEU A 84 3.77 12.76 6.76
C LEU A 84 4.37 12.72 8.17
N ILE A 85 3.60 12.31 9.18
CA ILE A 85 4.03 12.31 10.59
C ILE A 85 5.07 11.20 10.86
N GLN A 86 4.83 9.99 10.37
CA GLN A 86 5.66 8.83 10.72
C GLN A 86 6.87 8.64 9.80
N LYS A 87 6.76 9.07 8.54
CA LYS A 87 7.80 8.86 7.52
C LYS A 87 8.39 10.16 6.97
N GLY A 88 7.85 11.33 7.37
CA GLY A 88 8.25 12.62 6.80
C GLY A 88 7.94 12.74 5.30
N ARG A 89 7.07 11.88 4.76
CA ARG A 89 6.75 11.82 3.34
C ARG A 89 5.36 12.38 3.06
N THR A 90 5.31 13.43 2.25
CA THR A 90 4.04 13.94 1.72
C THR A 90 3.61 13.09 0.53
N LEU A 91 2.44 12.48 0.63
CA LEU A 91 1.82 11.76 -0.47
C LEU A 91 0.82 12.66 -1.18
N SER A 92 0.80 12.61 -2.50
CA SER A 92 -0.34 13.12 -3.28
C SER A 92 -1.59 12.28 -3.01
N TRP A 93 -2.75 12.80 -3.38
CA TRP A 93 -4.00 12.05 -3.23
C TRP A 93 -4.00 10.73 -4.01
N GLY A 94 -3.46 10.76 -5.24
CA GLY A 94 -3.33 9.56 -6.09
C GLY A 94 -2.39 8.50 -5.49
N GLU A 95 -1.27 8.92 -4.88
CA GLU A 95 -0.35 8.00 -4.20
C GLU A 95 -1.00 7.38 -2.95
N ALA A 96 -1.79 8.15 -2.20
CA ALA A 96 -2.53 7.62 -1.05
C ALA A 96 -3.59 6.59 -1.48
N LEU A 97 -4.29 6.84 -2.59
CA LEU A 97 -5.24 5.89 -3.18
C LEU A 97 -4.55 4.59 -3.60
N GLN A 98 -3.43 4.69 -4.32
CA GLN A 98 -2.62 3.53 -4.73
C GLN A 98 -2.08 2.76 -3.52
N TRP A 99 -1.64 3.48 -2.49
CA TRP A 99 -1.14 2.86 -1.27
C TRP A 99 -2.22 2.03 -0.58
N VAL A 100 -3.44 2.57 -0.43
CA VAL A 100 -4.58 1.86 0.17
C VAL A 100 -4.98 0.65 -0.68
N ALA A 101 -5.02 0.81 -2.01
CA ALA A 101 -5.32 -0.28 -2.94
C ALA A 101 -4.28 -1.41 -2.84
N GLY A 102 -2.99 -1.07 -2.84
CA GLY A 102 -1.90 -2.02 -2.68
C GLY A 102 -1.92 -2.72 -1.32
N TRP A 103 -2.16 -1.98 -0.25
CA TRP A 103 -2.30 -2.55 1.10
C TRP A 103 -3.47 -3.53 1.20
N LYS A 104 -4.63 -3.19 0.62
CA LYS A 104 -5.82 -4.06 0.58
C LYS A 104 -5.62 -5.24 -0.38
N GLY A 105 -4.69 -5.15 -1.34
CA GLY A 105 -4.59 -6.10 -2.46
C GLY A 105 -5.73 -5.94 -3.46
N TYR A 106 -6.27 -4.71 -3.60
CA TYR A 106 -7.34 -4.39 -4.53
C TYR A 106 -6.77 -4.25 -5.94
N ALA A 107 -7.33 -5.01 -6.90
CA ALA A 107 -6.91 -4.93 -8.30
C ALA A 107 -7.34 -3.60 -8.92
N PRO A 108 -6.53 -3.00 -9.81
CA PRO A 108 -6.93 -1.79 -10.52
C PRO A 108 -8.16 -2.04 -11.40
N ASP A 109 -9.02 -1.03 -11.48
CA ASP A 109 -10.17 -1.03 -12.41
C ASP A 109 -9.64 -0.83 -13.84
N VAL A 110 -9.27 -1.92 -14.52
CA VAL A 110 -8.80 -1.87 -15.91
C VAL A 110 -10.02 -1.73 -16.80
N THR A 111 -10.26 -0.54 -17.29
CA THR A 111 -11.31 -0.28 -18.30
C THR A 111 -10.78 -0.19 -19.72
N ASP A 112 -9.51 -0.45 -19.93
CA ASP A 112 -8.90 -0.32 -21.25
C ASP A 112 -8.61 -1.70 -21.87
N GLU A 113 -9.50 -2.17 -22.72
CA GLU A 113 -9.32 -3.39 -23.53
C GLU A 113 -8.09 -3.30 -24.46
N SER A 114 -7.46 -2.12 -24.57
CA SER A 114 -6.29 -1.88 -25.41
C SER A 114 -4.96 -2.36 -24.77
N LEU A 115 -4.94 -2.69 -23.48
CA LEU A 115 -3.76 -3.22 -22.79
C LEU A 115 -3.80 -4.73 -22.64
N GLY A 116 -4.28 -5.44 -23.65
CA GLY A 116 -4.16 -6.89 -23.71
C GLY A 116 -2.70 -7.32 -23.53
N GLY A 117 -2.39 -7.97 -22.41
CA GLY A 117 -1.12 -8.67 -22.21
C GLY A 117 -0.27 -8.30 -21.00
N PHE A 118 -0.63 -7.28 -20.19
CA PHE A 118 0.23 -6.81 -19.09
C PHE A 118 -0.20 -7.22 -17.67
N THR A 119 -1.24 -8.01 -17.50
CA THR A 119 -1.80 -8.32 -16.17
C THR A 119 -0.91 -9.25 -15.33
N GLU A 120 -0.18 -10.18 -15.95
CA GLU A 120 0.69 -11.12 -15.23
C GLU A 120 2.00 -10.44 -14.76
N ASP A 121 2.59 -9.60 -15.61
CA ASP A 121 3.84 -8.88 -15.28
C ASP A 121 3.67 -7.88 -14.14
N TRP A 122 2.49 -7.25 -14.03
CA TRP A 122 2.23 -6.25 -12.98
C TRP A 122 2.10 -6.88 -11.59
N THR A 123 1.51 -8.06 -11.50
CA THR A 123 1.43 -8.82 -10.23
C THR A 123 2.82 -9.24 -9.75
N ILE A 124 3.71 -9.57 -10.68
CA ILE A 124 5.12 -9.89 -10.40
C ILE A 124 5.84 -8.64 -9.86
N PHE A 125 5.58 -7.46 -10.44
CA PHE A 125 6.20 -6.20 -10.02
C PHE A 125 5.73 -5.76 -8.61
N GLN A 126 4.45 -5.90 -8.30
CA GLN A 126 3.91 -5.64 -6.97
C GLN A 126 4.47 -6.60 -5.91
N ASN A 127 4.64 -7.86 -6.28
CA ASN A 127 5.26 -8.85 -5.41
C ASN A 127 6.76 -8.56 -5.22
N TYR A 128 7.44 -8.02 -6.23
CA TYR A 128 8.84 -7.63 -6.13
C TYR A 128 9.06 -6.45 -5.18
N GLU A 129 8.20 -5.43 -5.22
CA GLU A 129 8.23 -4.30 -4.27
C GLU A 129 7.89 -4.76 -2.83
N ARG A 130 6.95 -5.70 -2.67
CA ARG A 130 6.66 -6.33 -1.38
C ARG A 130 7.83 -7.13 -0.82
N ILE A 131 8.58 -7.80 -1.68
CA ILE A 131 9.76 -8.59 -1.30
C ILE A 131 10.92 -7.67 -0.93
N LYS A 132 11.00 -6.48 -1.51
CA LYS A 132 12.04 -5.49 -1.22
C LYS A 132 11.91 -4.88 0.17
N ASP A 133 10.68 -4.79 0.70
CA ASP A 133 10.39 -4.33 2.07
C ASP A 133 10.48 -5.46 3.12
N ILE A 134 10.50 -6.72 2.68
CA ILE A 134 10.84 -7.85 3.55
C ILE A 134 12.36 -7.93 3.57
N GLU A 135 12.96 -7.29 4.58
CA GLU A 135 14.36 -7.29 4.90
C GLU A 135 15.15 -8.53 4.47
N LEU A 136 16.28 -8.28 3.76
CA LEU A 136 17.57 -8.89 4.08
C LEU A 136 17.54 -10.38 4.48
N ILE A 137 16.82 -11.16 3.75
CA ILE A 137 17.23 -12.56 3.62
C ILE A 137 18.48 -12.49 2.75
N ASN A 138 19.62 -12.70 3.43
CA ASN A 138 20.97 -12.73 2.93
C ASN A 138 21.03 -13.05 1.41
N PRO A 139 21.33 -12.09 0.53
CA PRO A 139 21.21 -12.24 -0.92
C PRO A 139 22.08 -13.41 -1.47
N HIS A 140 23.06 -13.84 -0.71
CA HIS A 140 23.92 -14.98 -1.09
C HIS A 140 23.24 -16.36 -0.94
N LYS A 141 22.08 -16.47 -0.30
CA LYS A 141 21.40 -17.75 -0.06
C LYS A 141 20.29 -18.09 -1.06
N MET A 142 19.85 -17.15 -1.90
CA MET A 142 18.72 -17.33 -2.82
C MET A 142 19.05 -17.25 -4.31
N LEU A 143 20.29 -17.14 -4.70
CA LEU A 143 20.66 -17.30 -6.11
C LEU A 143 20.60 -18.79 -6.46
N LYS A 144 19.43 -19.30 -6.85
CA LYS A 144 19.32 -20.56 -7.57
C LYS A 144 20.14 -20.41 -8.84
N LYS A 145 21.22 -21.18 -8.95
CA LYS A 145 21.93 -21.31 -10.22
C LYS A 145 20.99 -22.00 -11.20
N TYR A 146 20.39 -21.22 -12.08
CA TYR A 146 19.65 -21.79 -13.19
C TYR A 146 20.62 -22.35 -14.23
N PRO A 147 20.35 -23.55 -14.79
CA PRO A 147 21.17 -24.09 -15.85
C PRO A 147 21.14 -23.13 -17.05
N ARG A 148 22.29 -23.06 -17.77
CA ARG A 148 22.47 -22.09 -18.89
C ARG A 148 21.46 -22.26 -20.02
N ASP A 149 20.89 -23.42 -20.18
CA ASP A 149 19.86 -23.75 -21.17
C ASP A 149 18.52 -22.99 -20.93
N ILE A 150 18.23 -22.54 -19.71
CA ILE A 150 17.07 -21.67 -19.43
C ILE A 150 17.23 -20.31 -20.11
N LEU A 151 18.43 -19.75 -20.17
CA LEU A 151 18.70 -18.46 -20.81
C LEU A 151 18.47 -18.50 -22.34
N TYR A 152 18.60 -19.67 -22.98
CA TYR A 152 18.33 -19.82 -24.40
C TYR A 152 16.82 -19.92 -24.74
N ARG A 153 15.95 -20.12 -23.75
CA ARG A 153 14.48 -20.10 -23.95
C ARG A 153 13.90 -18.70 -24.04
N PHE A 154 14.61 -17.71 -23.53
CA PHE A 154 14.30 -16.32 -23.75
C PHE A 154 14.90 -15.94 -25.11
N ASN A 155 14.06 -15.90 -26.13
CA ASN A 155 14.44 -15.54 -27.49
C ASN A 155 14.74 -14.03 -27.56
N TYR A 156 15.76 -13.61 -26.80
CA TYR A 156 16.28 -12.26 -26.88
C TYR A 156 17.24 -12.20 -28.08
N ASP A 157 16.77 -11.65 -29.16
CA ASP A 157 17.58 -11.17 -30.26
C ASP A 157 18.39 -9.92 -29.80
N VAL A 158 19.04 -10.03 -28.67
CA VAL A 158 19.84 -8.97 -28.09
C VAL A 158 21.30 -9.35 -28.26
N LYS A 159 22.06 -8.40 -28.73
CA LYS A 159 23.53 -8.40 -28.79
C LYS A 159 24.14 -8.50 -27.36
N ILE A 160 23.85 -9.57 -26.63
CA ILE A 160 24.42 -9.87 -25.30
C ILE A 160 25.81 -10.54 -25.42
N ARG A 161 26.26 -10.86 -26.64
CA ARG A 161 27.57 -11.51 -26.90
C ARG A 161 28.76 -10.81 -26.25
N PRO A 162 28.83 -9.46 -26.12
CA PRO A 162 29.98 -8.83 -25.44
C PRO A 162 30.05 -9.12 -23.94
N TRP A 163 28.92 -9.33 -23.28
CA TRP A 163 28.86 -9.48 -21.81
C TRP A 163 29.20 -10.89 -21.31
N LEU A 164 29.19 -11.88 -22.19
CA LEU A 164 29.49 -13.26 -21.84
C LEU A 164 30.98 -13.63 -21.99
N ASN A 165 31.78 -12.74 -22.61
CA ASN A 165 33.19 -12.95 -22.86
C ASN A 165 34.14 -12.31 -21.84
N ASP A 166 33.62 -11.56 -20.86
CA ASP A 166 34.41 -10.86 -19.83
C ASP A 166 34.41 -11.58 -18.48
N GLY A 167 34.18 -12.91 -18.45
CA GLY A 167 34.20 -13.75 -17.26
C GLY A 167 35.11 -14.93 -17.35
#